data_a52934907b7c9e44ae2b5de1cb1521f2
#
_entry.id   a52934907b7c9e44ae2b5de1cb1521f2
#
_cell.length_a   1.000
_cell.length_b   1.000
_cell.length_c   1.000
_cell.angle_alpha   90.00
_cell.angle_beta   90.00
_cell.angle_gamma   90.00
#
_symmetry.space_group_name_H-M   'P 1'
#
loop_
_entity.id
_entity.type
_entity.pdbx_description
1 polymer ?
#
loop_
_entity_poly.entity_id
_entity_poly.type
_entity_poly.pdbx_seq_one_letter_code
_entity_poly.pdbx_strand_id
1 'polypeptide(L)'
;RDLRMSRGLGDVYKRQVYCLMILFWSGLVMHSIARDTFIAYLPVFFSSFAFIPVFLYRITHIITDTGERKLFPACHFILPACLTLIICAIALAVPLRQRWAAIYDNEVNLTSAIIDITFIVCILLCILYSWLSLLRIKSYKRKIIDYSADIYRMSLDWLSFIILFRVVLQTLPIAGLILGVGLFGGLGFAWAFTTLPAVFTHIVLCLSILSENYVIFEPVTVKEKEMTASGNYPQLGRQQVEKYLEDRKPYLNPEFKITDMARDLVSNRTYISAFINREYGVNFNRFINSYRLKEVERLHADAVQRKQKIPVLEIVLHAGFSNYRSYFRAKNMVKNEAVAINQKM
;
A
#
# COMPACT_ATOMS: atom_id res chain seq x y z
N ARG A 1 -19.37 5.55 -14.59
CA ARG A 1 -18.45 5.17 -15.70
C ARG A 1 -16.98 5.25 -15.29
N ASP A 2 -16.58 6.28 -14.52
CA ASP A 2 -15.18 6.50 -14.12
C ASP A 2 -14.64 5.51 -13.07
N LEU A 3 -15.47 5.04 -12.15
CA LEU A 3 -15.11 4.01 -11.16
C LEU A 3 -14.82 2.65 -11.81
N ARG A 4 -15.55 2.28 -12.88
CA ARG A 4 -15.26 1.06 -13.66
C ARG A 4 -13.94 1.18 -14.43
N MET A 5 -13.60 2.37 -14.96
CA MET A 5 -12.33 2.59 -15.66
C MET A 5 -11.14 2.56 -14.70
N SER A 6 -11.26 3.12 -13.49
CA SER A 6 -10.17 3.07 -12.49
C SER A 6 -9.94 1.66 -11.95
N ARG A 7 -11.00 0.86 -11.77
CA ARG A 7 -10.90 -0.57 -11.42
C ARG A 7 -10.24 -1.36 -12.54
N GLY A 8 -10.66 -1.17 -13.81
CA GLY A 8 -10.07 -1.86 -14.96
C GLY A 8 -8.58 -1.54 -15.17
N LEU A 9 -8.16 -0.30 -14.93
CA LEU A 9 -6.75 0.09 -15.04
C LEU A 9 -5.89 -0.59 -13.96
N GLY A 10 -6.38 -0.64 -12.70
CA GLY A 10 -5.73 -1.36 -11.61
C GLY A 10 -5.56 -2.85 -11.92
N ASP A 11 -6.54 -3.48 -12.57
CA ASP A 11 -6.49 -4.90 -12.91
C ASP A 11 -5.46 -5.22 -14.00
N VAL A 12 -5.25 -4.32 -14.96
CA VAL A 12 -4.19 -4.48 -15.99
C VAL A 12 -2.80 -4.49 -15.34
N TYR A 13 -2.52 -3.58 -14.41
CA TYR A 13 -1.21 -3.53 -13.73
C TYR A 13 -0.98 -4.72 -12.81
N LYS A 14 -2.01 -5.22 -12.16
CA LYS A 14 -1.95 -6.46 -11.39
C LYS A 14 -1.52 -7.64 -12.26
N ARG A 15 -2.16 -7.80 -13.43
CA ARG A 15 -1.82 -8.86 -14.40
C ARG A 15 -0.36 -8.77 -14.84
N GLN A 16 0.16 -7.56 -15.12
CA GLN A 16 1.56 -7.36 -15.51
C GLN A 16 2.52 -7.83 -14.42
N VAL A 17 2.25 -7.49 -13.15
CA VAL A 17 3.08 -7.96 -12.03
C VAL A 17 3.06 -9.48 -11.91
N TYR A 18 1.89 -10.12 -12.03
CA TYR A 18 1.79 -11.58 -11.95
C TYR A 18 2.53 -12.27 -13.10
N CYS A 19 2.42 -11.76 -14.32
CA CYS A 19 3.19 -12.29 -15.45
C CYS A 19 4.71 -12.23 -15.19
N LEU A 20 5.22 -11.08 -14.73
CA LEU A 20 6.63 -10.93 -14.39
C LEU A 20 7.06 -11.86 -13.25
N MET A 21 6.20 -12.05 -12.25
CA MET A 21 6.47 -12.99 -11.16
C MET A 21 6.52 -14.44 -11.64
N ILE A 22 5.62 -14.87 -12.52
CA ILE A 22 5.64 -16.21 -13.11
C ILE A 22 6.94 -16.41 -13.88
N LEU A 23 7.37 -15.44 -14.69
CA LEU A 23 8.62 -15.50 -15.43
C LEU A 23 9.83 -15.58 -14.48
N PHE A 24 9.85 -14.81 -13.42
CA PHE A 24 10.92 -14.87 -12.41
C PHE A 24 10.96 -16.24 -11.71
N TRP A 25 9.81 -16.74 -11.26
CA TRP A 25 9.72 -18.03 -10.55
C TRP A 25 10.06 -19.21 -11.46
N SER A 26 9.65 -19.18 -12.73
CA SER A 26 10.03 -20.21 -13.69
C SER A 26 11.56 -20.27 -13.88
N GLY A 27 12.24 -19.12 -13.87
CA GLY A 27 13.70 -19.06 -13.89
C GLY A 27 14.35 -19.71 -12.67
N LEU A 28 13.80 -19.49 -11.46
CA LEU A 28 14.29 -20.12 -10.23
C LEU A 28 14.12 -21.65 -10.26
N VAL A 29 12.99 -22.13 -10.75
CA VAL A 29 12.74 -23.56 -10.94
C VAL A 29 13.73 -24.15 -11.95
N MET A 30 13.92 -23.49 -13.10
CA MET A 30 14.89 -23.92 -14.12
C MET A 30 16.33 -23.95 -13.58
N HIS A 31 16.72 -22.96 -12.78
CA HIS A 31 18.03 -22.95 -12.11
C HIS A 31 18.24 -24.21 -11.25
N SER A 32 17.20 -24.71 -10.58
CA SER A 32 17.28 -25.84 -9.66
C SER A 32 17.26 -27.20 -10.37
N ILE A 33 16.47 -27.37 -11.45
CA ILE A 33 16.20 -28.66 -12.06
C ILE A 33 16.63 -28.77 -13.53
N ALA A 34 16.82 -27.67 -14.23
CA ALA A 34 17.13 -27.64 -15.69
C ALA A 34 18.16 -26.54 -15.99
N ARG A 35 19.38 -26.74 -15.49
CA ARG A 35 20.48 -25.75 -15.54
C ARG A 35 20.80 -25.24 -16.95
N ASP A 36 20.84 -26.13 -17.94
CA ASP A 36 21.08 -25.74 -19.32
C ASP A 36 20.02 -24.81 -19.87
N THR A 37 18.73 -25.12 -19.56
CA THR A 37 17.60 -24.29 -19.94
C THR A 37 17.65 -22.94 -19.23
N PHE A 38 18.09 -22.90 -17.95
CA PHE A 38 18.24 -21.65 -17.22
C PHE A 38 19.25 -20.70 -17.87
N ILE A 39 20.40 -21.22 -18.35
CA ILE A 39 21.41 -20.40 -19.04
C ILE A 39 20.84 -19.70 -20.28
N ALA A 40 19.99 -20.41 -21.05
CA ALA A 40 19.29 -19.80 -22.18
C ALA A 40 18.20 -18.79 -21.71
N TYR A 41 17.59 -19.07 -20.58
CA TYR A 41 16.50 -18.25 -19.98
C TYR A 41 17.00 -16.99 -19.23
N LEU A 42 18.30 -16.82 -19.04
CA LEU A 42 18.93 -15.76 -18.26
C LEU A 42 18.38 -14.35 -18.57
N PRO A 43 18.20 -13.93 -19.83
CA PRO A 43 17.65 -12.62 -20.16
C PRO A 43 16.26 -12.40 -19.61
N VAL A 44 15.40 -13.41 -19.71
CA VAL A 44 14.00 -13.34 -19.19
C VAL A 44 13.99 -13.27 -17.68
N PHE A 45 14.84 -14.05 -17.01
CA PHE A 45 14.99 -14.06 -15.56
C PHE A 45 15.41 -12.68 -15.03
N PHE A 46 16.51 -12.12 -15.53
CA PHE A 46 17.00 -10.82 -15.08
C PHE A 46 16.07 -9.66 -15.46
N SER A 47 15.44 -9.72 -16.64
CA SER A 47 14.44 -8.73 -17.04
C SER A 47 13.27 -8.72 -16.06
N SER A 48 12.70 -9.88 -15.76
CA SER A 48 11.59 -9.97 -14.81
C SER A 48 12.01 -9.50 -13.43
N PHE A 49 13.22 -9.86 -12.96
CA PHE A 49 13.75 -9.44 -11.66
C PHE A 49 13.90 -7.90 -11.57
N ALA A 50 14.42 -7.26 -12.61
CA ALA A 50 14.62 -5.81 -12.64
C ALA A 50 13.29 -5.02 -12.71
N PHE A 51 12.27 -5.52 -13.44
CA PHE A 51 11.01 -4.83 -13.62
C PHE A 51 10.02 -5.02 -12.46
N ILE A 52 10.02 -6.16 -11.77
CA ILE A 52 9.11 -6.45 -10.64
C ILE A 52 9.03 -5.32 -9.61
N PRO A 53 10.14 -4.77 -9.06
CA PRO A 53 10.07 -3.72 -8.05
C PRO A 53 9.43 -2.44 -8.55
N VAL A 54 9.67 -2.06 -9.81
CA VAL A 54 9.09 -0.87 -10.43
C VAL A 54 7.57 -1.02 -10.58
N PHE A 55 7.10 -2.17 -11.04
CA PHE A 55 5.67 -2.43 -11.19
C PHE A 55 4.95 -2.53 -9.83
N LEU A 56 5.59 -3.10 -8.80
CA LEU A 56 5.04 -3.10 -7.44
C LEU A 56 4.94 -1.68 -6.86
N TYR A 57 5.96 -0.85 -7.10
CA TYR A 57 5.90 0.56 -6.74
C TYR A 57 4.79 1.29 -7.51
N ARG A 58 4.60 0.99 -8.79
CA ARG A 58 3.50 1.54 -9.59
C ARG A 58 2.13 1.17 -9.02
N ILE A 59 1.93 -0.08 -8.58
CA ILE A 59 0.70 -0.50 -7.87
C ILE A 59 0.52 0.33 -6.58
N THR A 60 1.57 0.45 -5.78
CA THR A 60 1.55 1.27 -4.56
C THR A 60 1.19 2.72 -4.90
N HIS A 61 1.75 3.26 -6.01
CA HIS A 61 1.45 4.60 -6.49
C HIS A 61 -0.04 4.78 -6.81
N ILE A 62 -0.66 3.80 -7.47
CA ILE A 62 -2.08 3.83 -7.84
C ILE A 62 -2.98 3.72 -6.60
N ILE A 63 -2.68 2.78 -5.70
CA ILE A 63 -3.48 2.56 -4.47
C ILE A 63 -3.40 3.79 -3.53
N THR A 64 -2.27 4.47 -3.51
CA THR A 64 -2.04 5.65 -2.65
C THR A 64 -2.33 6.98 -3.34
N ASP A 65 -2.90 6.97 -4.55
CA ASP A 65 -3.30 8.20 -5.22
C ASP A 65 -4.49 8.84 -4.51
N THR A 66 -4.34 10.10 -4.13
CA THR A 66 -5.36 10.88 -3.42
C THR A 66 -6.22 11.74 -4.35
N GLY A 67 -6.38 11.32 -5.60
CA GLY A 67 -7.23 11.97 -6.60
C GLY A 67 -6.54 13.05 -7.44
N GLU A 68 -5.23 13.27 -7.26
CA GLU A 68 -4.45 14.22 -8.08
C GLU A 68 -4.09 13.66 -9.47
N ARG A 69 -4.36 12.37 -9.72
CA ARG A 69 -4.10 11.62 -10.98
C ARG A 69 -2.72 11.93 -11.59
N LYS A 70 -1.68 11.97 -10.77
CA LYS A 70 -0.33 12.15 -11.29
C LYS A 70 0.09 10.91 -12.06
N LEU A 71 0.43 11.08 -13.32
CA LEU A 71 0.96 10.00 -14.14
C LEU A 71 2.23 9.43 -13.51
N PHE A 72 2.37 8.11 -13.58
CA PHE A 72 3.58 7.43 -13.12
C PHE A 72 4.75 7.80 -14.06
N PRO A 73 5.85 8.37 -13.55
CA PRO A 73 6.95 8.83 -14.39
C PRO A 73 7.61 7.67 -15.14
N ALA A 74 7.80 7.83 -16.45
CA ALA A 74 8.43 6.80 -17.29
C ALA A 74 9.92 6.56 -16.97
N CYS A 75 10.59 7.54 -16.32
CA CYS A 75 12.00 7.42 -15.93
C CYS A 75 12.30 6.22 -15.03
N HIS A 76 11.31 5.75 -14.25
CA HIS A 76 11.47 4.56 -13.42
C HIS A 76 11.75 3.28 -14.21
N PHE A 77 11.42 3.24 -15.51
CA PHE A 77 11.65 2.08 -16.38
C PHE A 77 13.01 2.09 -17.07
N ILE A 78 13.74 3.22 -17.05
CA ILE A 78 15.01 3.37 -17.79
C ILE A 78 16.06 2.38 -17.29
N LEU A 79 16.33 2.37 -15.97
CA LEU A 79 17.36 1.51 -15.41
C LEU A 79 17.07 0.00 -15.58
N PRO A 80 15.85 -0.51 -15.30
CA PRO A 80 15.48 -1.88 -15.64
C PRO A 80 15.67 -2.22 -17.12
N ALA A 81 15.31 -1.30 -18.01
CA ALA A 81 15.51 -1.51 -19.46
C ALA A 81 16.99 -1.59 -19.83
N CYS A 82 17.84 -0.70 -19.28
CA CYS A 82 19.29 -0.78 -19.48
C CYS A 82 19.88 -2.10 -19.00
N LEU A 83 19.50 -2.58 -17.82
CA LEU A 83 19.95 -3.89 -17.30
C LEU A 83 19.51 -5.03 -18.20
N THR A 84 18.26 -4.99 -18.68
CA THR A 84 17.74 -5.96 -19.65
C THR A 84 18.58 -5.99 -20.92
N LEU A 85 18.90 -4.81 -21.49
CA LEU A 85 19.74 -4.72 -22.70
C LEU A 85 21.14 -5.27 -22.48
N ILE A 86 21.76 -5.03 -21.33
CA ILE A 86 23.08 -5.58 -20.99
C ILE A 86 23.04 -7.10 -20.95
N ILE A 87 22.07 -7.70 -20.28
CA ILE A 87 21.96 -9.17 -20.19
C ILE A 87 21.59 -9.78 -21.54
N CYS A 88 20.76 -9.13 -22.35
CA CYS A 88 20.48 -9.56 -23.71
C CYS A 88 21.75 -9.52 -24.58
N ALA A 89 22.58 -8.49 -24.47
CA ALA A 89 23.85 -8.40 -25.20
C ALA A 89 24.80 -9.54 -24.79
N ILE A 90 24.90 -9.85 -23.48
CA ILE A 90 25.68 -11.02 -23.02
C ILE A 90 25.12 -12.33 -23.62
N ALA A 91 23.79 -12.47 -23.62
CA ALA A 91 23.17 -13.68 -24.15
C ALA A 91 23.42 -13.89 -25.65
N LEU A 92 23.60 -12.81 -26.41
CA LEU A 92 23.90 -12.84 -27.82
C LEU A 92 25.43 -13.01 -28.12
N ALA A 93 26.28 -12.34 -27.34
CA ALA A 93 27.71 -12.27 -27.58
C ALA A 93 28.50 -13.43 -26.95
N VAL A 94 28.03 -13.98 -25.82
CA VAL A 94 28.76 -14.97 -25.04
C VAL A 94 28.18 -16.38 -25.27
N PRO A 95 29.01 -17.39 -25.66
CA PRO A 95 28.56 -18.76 -25.83
C PRO A 95 27.95 -19.37 -24.58
N LEU A 96 26.98 -20.28 -24.74
CA LEU A 96 26.29 -20.95 -23.62
C LEU A 96 27.25 -21.58 -22.60
N ARG A 97 28.33 -22.23 -23.09
CA ARG A 97 29.34 -22.88 -22.24
C ARG A 97 30.05 -21.89 -21.30
N GLN A 98 30.40 -20.70 -21.81
CA GLN A 98 31.03 -19.66 -20.97
C GLN A 98 30.09 -19.05 -19.96
N ARG A 99 28.82 -18.89 -20.32
CA ARG A 99 27.76 -18.44 -19.35
C ARG A 99 27.51 -19.50 -18.29
N TRP A 100 27.57 -20.78 -18.67
CA TRP A 100 27.51 -21.90 -17.73
C TRP A 100 28.66 -21.84 -16.72
N ALA A 101 29.89 -21.75 -17.17
CA ALA A 101 31.09 -21.70 -16.35
C ALA A 101 31.05 -20.47 -15.39
N ALA A 102 30.56 -19.35 -15.87
CA ALA A 102 30.40 -18.14 -15.06
C ALA A 102 29.42 -18.29 -13.89
N ILE A 103 28.41 -19.17 -14.01
CA ILE A 103 27.34 -19.30 -12.99
C ILE A 103 27.56 -20.53 -12.10
N TYR A 104 28.05 -21.66 -12.69
CA TYR A 104 28.09 -22.93 -11.97
C TYR A 104 29.49 -23.43 -11.63
N ASP A 105 30.54 -23.01 -12.39
CA ASP A 105 31.91 -23.44 -12.18
C ASP A 105 32.77 -22.44 -11.41
N ASN A 106 32.14 -21.32 -10.95
CA ASN A 106 32.80 -20.22 -10.24
C ASN A 106 34.00 -19.62 -10.98
N GLU A 107 34.03 -19.71 -12.33
CA GLU A 107 35.06 -19.04 -13.10
C GLU A 107 34.95 -17.52 -12.99
N VAL A 108 36.01 -16.90 -12.47
CA VAL A 108 36.07 -15.43 -12.36
C VAL A 108 36.53 -14.87 -13.73
N ASN A 109 35.55 -14.38 -14.49
CA ASN A 109 35.76 -13.74 -15.78
C ASN A 109 34.85 -12.52 -15.93
N LEU A 110 35.01 -11.75 -17.01
CA LEU A 110 34.20 -10.55 -17.26
C LEU A 110 32.68 -10.86 -17.28
N THR A 111 32.30 -12.02 -17.81
CA THR A 111 30.88 -12.44 -17.88
C THR A 111 30.32 -12.70 -16.50
N SER A 112 31.03 -13.42 -15.62
CA SER A 112 30.57 -13.63 -14.23
C SER A 112 30.46 -12.33 -13.49
N ALA A 113 31.46 -11.43 -13.61
CA ALA A 113 31.42 -10.11 -12.97
C ALA A 113 30.20 -9.26 -13.41
N ILE A 114 29.84 -9.25 -14.69
CA ILE A 114 28.68 -8.50 -15.18
C ILE A 114 27.39 -9.13 -14.67
N ILE A 115 27.26 -10.46 -14.64
CA ILE A 115 26.11 -11.17 -14.11
C ILE A 115 25.91 -10.85 -12.62
N ASP A 116 26.98 -10.93 -11.83
CA ASP A 116 26.96 -10.65 -10.39
C ASP A 116 26.61 -9.18 -10.09
N ILE A 117 27.23 -8.24 -10.80
CA ILE A 117 26.92 -6.82 -10.68
C ILE A 117 25.44 -6.58 -11.03
N THR A 118 24.94 -7.18 -12.11
CA THR A 118 23.53 -7.04 -12.51
C THR A 118 22.60 -7.58 -11.43
N PHE A 119 22.94 -8.72 -10.83
CA PHE A 119 22.17 -9.30 -9.74
C PHE A 119 22.13 -8.37 -8.51
N ILE A 120 23.30 -7.84 -8.10
CA ILE A 120 23.42 -6.88 -7.00
C ILE A 120 22.56 -5.63 -7.29
N VAL A 121 22.66 -5.08 -8.50
CA VAL A 121 21.86 -3.89 -8.88
C VAL A 121 20.37 -4.20 -8.82
N CYS A 122 19.91 -5.38 -9.25
CA CYS A 122 18.52 -5.80 -9.13
C CYS A 122 18.06 -5.86 -7.66
N ILE A 123 18.90 -6.37 -6.74
CA ILE A 123 18.59 -6.36 -5.30
C ILE A 123 18.49 -4.93 -4.77
N LEU A 124 19.45 -4.06 -5.13
CA LEU A 124 19.43 -2.65 -4.73
C LEU A 124 18.19 -1.93 -5.25
N LEU A 125 17.76 -2.20 -6.48
CA LEU A 125 16.49 -1.70 -7.02
C LEU A 125 15.29 -2.17 -6.18
N CYS A 126 15.27 -3.44 -5.79
CA CYS A 126 14.21 -3.97 -4.93
C CYS A 126 14.14 -3.23 -3.59
N ILE A 127 15.28 -2.99 -2.96
CA ILE A 127 15.38 -2.24 -1.68
C ILE A 127 14.92 -0.79 -1.89
N LEU A 128 15.42 -0.11 -2.93
CA LEU A 128 15.08 1.27 -3.26
C LEU A 128 13.56 1.44 -3.47
N TYR A 129 12.95 0.64 -4.33
CA TYR A 129 11.51 0.76 -4.62
C TYR A 129 10.63 0.33 -3.45
N SER A 130 11.09 -0.61 -2.62
CA SER A 130 10.44 -0.94 -1.35
C SER A 130 10.45 0.24 -0.39
N TRP A 131 11.59 0.93 -0.26
CA TRP A 131 11.71 2.15 0.54
C TRP A 131 10.81 3.27 0.04
N LEU A 132 10.82 3.55 -1.26
CA LEU A 132 9.93 4.54 -1.88
C LEU A 132 8.46 4.21 -1.64
N SER A 133 8.08 2.93 -1.70
CA SER A 133 6.73 2.47 -1.39
C SER A 133 6.33 2.75 0.06
N LEU A 134 7.23 2.48 1.02
CA LEU A 134 6.98 2.77 2.45
C LEU A 134 6.82 4.28 2.71
N LEU A 135 7.67 5.11 2.11
CA LEU A 135 7.57 6.57 2.22
C LEU A 135 6.22 7.07 1.68
N ARG A 136 5.79 6.51 0.54
CA ARG A 136 4.51 6.87 -0.07
C ARG A 136 3.32 6.43 0.78
N ILE A 137 3.33 5.21 1.33
CA ILE A 137 2.30 4.74 2.27
C ILE A 137 2.26 5.61 3.53
N LYS A 138 3.41 6.03 4.05
CA LYS A 138 3.48 6.95 5.20
C LYS A 138 2.83 8.31 4.89
N SER A 139 3.08 8.86 3.72
CA SER A 139 2.42 10.10 3.25
C SER A 139 0.91 9.92 3.08
N TYR A 140 0.49 8.79 2.47
CA TYR A 140 -0.91 8.43 2.31
C TYR A 140 -1.64 8.31 3.67
N LYS A 141 -1.04 7.65 4.67
CA LYS A 141 -1.60 7.52 6.02
C LYS A 141 -1.89 8.87 6.69
N ARG A 142 -1.08 9.89 6.43
CA ARG A 142 -1.33 11.25 6.94
C ARG A 142 -2.56 11.89 6.32
N LYS A 143 -2.78 11.68 5.02
CA LYS A 143 -3.91 12.25 4.28
C LYS A 143 -5.24 11.55 4.57
N ILE A 144 -5.21 10.26 4.91
CA ILE A 144 -6.40 9.46 5.22
C ILE A 144 -7.13 9.94 6.47
N ILE A 145 -6.39 10.47 7.43
CA ILE A 145 -6.93 10.96 8.71
C ILE A 145 -7.96 12.08 8.49
N ASP A 146 -7.76 12.87 7.45
CA ASP A 146 -8.67 13.95 7.07
C ASP A 146 -9.75 13.51 6.06
N TYR A 147 -9.69 12.26 5.57
CA TYR A 147 -10.58 11.79 4.51
C TYR A 147 -11.70 10.86 5.01
N SER A 148 -11.39 9.94 5.90
CA SER A 148 -12.32 8.87 6.31
C SER A 148 -12.51 8.80 7.81
N ALA A 149 -13.74 8.47 8.21
CA ALA A 149 -14.07 8.16 9.59
C ALA A 149 -13.52 6.79 10.03
N ASP A 150 -13.25 5.86 9.10
CA ASP A 150 -12.61 4.56 9.35
C ASP A 150 -11.21 4.47 8.74
N ILE A 151 -10.20 4.86 9.51
CA ILE A 151 -8.80 4.79 9.12
C ILE A 151 -8.31 3.34 9.05
N TYR A 152 -8.84 2.44 9.89
CA TYR A 152 -8.32 1.09 10.01
C TYR A 152 -8.41 0.30 8.70
N ARG A 153 -9.57 0.36 8.04
CA ARG A 153 -9.83 -0.32 6.77
C ARG A 153 -8.99 0.25 5.61
N MET A 154 -8.55 1.51 5.76
CA MET A 154 -7.81 2.24 4.71
C MET A 154 -6.30 2.33 4.99
N SER A 155 -5.79 1.87 6.14
CA SER A 155 -4.43 2.18 6.60
C SER A 155 -3.30 1.54 5.79
N LEU A 156 -3.59 0.55 4.93
CA LEU A 156 -2.60 -0.23 4.18
C LEU A 156 -1.47 -0.81 5.07
N ASP A 157 -1.79 -1.12 6.35
CA ASP A 157 -0.82 -1.71 7.29
C ASP A 157 -0.31 -3.06 6.79
N TRP A 158 -1.20 -3.85 6.20
CA TRP A 158 -0.88 -5.13 5.58
C TRP A 158 0.16 -4.98 4.45
N LEU A 159 0.03 -3.94 3.61
CA LEU A 159 0.97 -3.67 2.51
C LEU A 159 2.32 -3.22 3.05
N SER A 160 2.33 -2.36 4.09
CA SER A 160 3.57 -1.95 4.77
C SER A 160 4.30 -3.14 5.37
N PHE A 161 3.59 -4.08 5.99
CA PHE A 161 4.16 -5.30 6.56
C PHE A 161 4.79 -6.18 5.47
N ILE A 162 4.09 -6.42 4.36
CA ILE A 162 4.61 -7.21 3.22
C ILE A 162 5.88 -6.58 2.66
N ILE A 163 5.88 -5.25 2.45
CA ILE A 163 7.04 -4.55 1.90
C ILE A 163 8.24 -4.63 2.86
N LEU A 164 8.02 -4.42 4.15
CA LEU A 164 9.08 -4.51 5.16
C LEU A 164 9.67 -5.92 5.26
N PHE A 165 8.81 -6.94 5.31
CA PHE A 165 9.21 -8.34 5.31
C PHE A 165 10.05 -8.67 4.07
N ARG A 166 9.64 -8.20 2.90
CA ARG A 166 10.38 -8.37 1.66
C ARG A 166 11.77 -7.70 1.70
N VAL A 167 11.90 -6.49 2.26
CA VAL A 167 13.21 -5.83 2.44
C VAL A 167 14.15 -6.69 3.27
N VAL A 168 13.68 -7.21 4.40
CA VAL A 168 14.48 -8.10 5.26
C VAL A 168 14.99 -9.30 4.48
N LEU A 169 14.12 -9.97 3.71
CA LEU A 169 14.50 -11.14 2.93
C LEU A 169 15.49 -10.83 1.80
N GLN A 170 15.39 -9.67 1.18
CA GLN A 170 16.28 -9.25 0.11
C GLN A 170 17.68 -8.87 0.60
N THR A 171 17.86 -8.63 1.90
CA THR A 171 19.19 -8.40 2.49
C THR A 171 19.97 -9.71 2.72
N LEU A 172 19.30 -10.87 2.77
CA LEU A 172 19.95 -12.17 3.02
C LEU A 172 20.99 -12.56 1.95
N PRO A 173 20.73 -12.41 0.62
CA PRO A 173 21.74 -12.65 -0.41
C PRO A 173 22.97 -11.75 -0.27
N ILE A 174 22.78 -10.48 0.13
CA ILE A 174 23.89 -9.54 0.38
C ILE A 174 24.73 -10.02 1.56
N ALA A 175 24.09 -10.45 2.64
CA ALA A 175 24.79 -11.02 3.80
C ALA A 175 25.56 -12.29 3.41
N GLY A 176 24.98 -13.15 2.57
CA GLY A 176 25.65 -14.34 2.02
C GLY A 176 26.91 -13.97 1.22
N LEU A 177 26.84 -12.91 0.43
CA LEU A 177 27.97 -12.41 -0.36
C LEU A 177 29.11 -11.89 0.52
N ILE A 178 28.78 -11.14 1.58
CA ILE A 178 29.76 -10.64 2.58
C ILE A 178 30.43 -11.80 3.32
N LEU A 179 29.70 -12.87 3.61
CA LEU A 179 30.20 -14.07 4.29
C LEU A 179 30.99 -15.02 3.34
N GLY A 180 31.23 -14.62 2.09
CA GLY A 180 31.97 -15.43 1.12
C GLY A 180 31.18 -16.60 0.54
N VAL A 181 29.85 -16.61 0.74
CA VAL A 181 28.96 -17.60 0.14
C VAL A 181 28.58 -17.10 -1.25
N GLY A 182 28.99 -17.80 -2.31
CA GLY A 182 28.71 -17.41 -3.68
C GLY A 182 27.20 -17.21 -3.93
N LEU A 183 26.84 -16.16 -4.68
CA LEU A 183 25.45 -15.80 -4.97
C LEU A 183 24.65 -16.93 -5.64
N PHE A 184 25.31 -17.73 -6.46
CA PHE A 184 24.73 -18.86 -7.19
C PHE A 184 25.34 -20.21 -6.80
N GLY A 185 26.46 -20.19 -6.07
CA GLY A 185 27.24 -21.37 -5.71
C GLY A 185 26.72 -22.11 -4.50
N GLY A 186 25.97 -23.15 -4.71
CA GLY A 186 25.98 -24.29 -3.82
C GLY A 186 25.11 -24.28 -2.58
N LEU A 187 24.18 -23.37 -2.40
CA LEU A 187 23.33 -23.42 -1.23
C LEU A 187 21.84 -23.44 -1.60
N GLY A 188 21.31 -24.64 -1.81
CA GLY A 188 19.87 -24.88 -1.82
C GLY A 188 19.16 -24.27 -0.61
N PHE A 189 19.92 -24.07 0.48
CA PHE A 189 19.49 -23.37 1.70
C PHE A 189 19.25 -21.86 1.49
N ALA A 190 20.18 -21.11 0.87
CA ALA A 190 20.01 -19.68 0.60
C ALA A 190 18.84 -19.43 -0.36
N TRP A 191 18.63 -20.31 -1.31
CA TRP A 191 17.48 -20.28 -2.22
C TRP A 191 16.17 -20.58 -1.50
N ALA A 192 16.11 -21.57 -0.62
CA ALA A 192 14.92 -21.86 0.16
C ALA A 192 14.51 -20.67 1.06
N PHE A 193 15.48 -20.03 1.71
CA PHE A 193 15.23 -18.85 2.56
C PHE A 193 14.78 -17.61 1.79
N THR A 194 15.15 -17.47 0.52
CA THR A 194 14.71 -16.34 -0.30
C THR A 194 13.42 -16.65 -1.08
N THR A 195 13.24 -17.90 -1.52
CA THR A 195 12.10 -18.29 -2.36
C THR A 195 10.81 -18.51 -1.57
N LEU A 196 10.83 -19.28 -0.50
CA LEU A 196 9.62 -19.57 0.29
C LEU A 196 8.95 -18.29 0.84
N PRO A 197 9.68 -17.37 1.47
CA PRO A 197 9.09 -16.12 1.92
C PRO A 197 8.62 -15.23 0.77
N ALA A 198 9.28 -15.24 -0.38
CA ALA A 198 8.81 -14.50 -1.53
C ALA A 198 7.49 -15.09 -2.07
N VAL A 199 7.34 -16.42 -2.17
CA VAL A 199 6.05 -17.06 -2.49
C VAL A 199 4.98 -16.65 -1.50
N PHE A 200 5.27 -16.72 -0.21
CA PHE A 200 4.33 -16.32 0.85
C PHE A 200 3.89 -14.85 0.68
N THR A 201 4.83 -13.92 0.48
CA THR A 201 4.50 -12.50 0.27
C THR A 201 3.64 -12.30 -0.97
N HIS A 202 3.88 -13.06 -2.05
CA HIS A 202 3.08 -12.99 -3.26
C HIS A 202 1.66 -13.52 -3.05
N ILE A 203 1.50 -14.65 -2.35
CA ILE A 203 0.18 -15.19 -2.01
C ILE A 203 -0.60 -14.18 -1.16
N VAL A 204 0.01 -13.61 -0.11
CA VAL A 204 -0.65 -12.61 0.73
C VAL A 204 -1.00 -11.35 -0.06
N LEU A 205 -0.13 -10.90 -0.97
CA LEU A 205 -0.42 -9.78 -1.86
C LEU A 205 -1.62 -10.09 -2.77
N CYS A 206 -1.66 -11.28 -3.39
CA CYS A 206 -2.78 -11.72 -4.22
C CYS A 206 -4.08 -11.74 -3.43
N LEU A 207 -4.11 -12.40 -2.26
CA LEU A 207 -5.28 -12.49 -1.42
C LEU A 207 -5.76 -11.10 -0.96
N SER A 208 -4.84 -10.21 -0.58
CA SER A 208 -5.18 -8.85 -0.13
C SER A 208 -5.73 -7.98 -1.26
N ILE A 209 -5.24 -8.18 -2.49
CA ILE A 209 -5.75 -7.48 -3.66
C ILE A 209 -7.12 -8.03 -4.07
N LEU A 210 -7.32 -9.36 -4.03
CA LEU A 210 -8.58 -10.01 -4.37
C LEU A 210 -9.67 -9.71 -3.35
N SER A 211 -9.32 -9.61 -2.06
CA SER A 211 -10.26 -9.27 -0.97
C SER A 211 -10.63 -7.78 -0.93
N GLU A 212 -10.15 -6.97 -1.89
CA GLU A 212 -10.41 -5.52 -1.97
C GLU A 212 -10.15 -4.77 -0.64
N ASN A 213 -9.17 -5.23 0.16
CA ASN A 213 -8.80 -4.62 1.44
C ASN A 213 -8.09 -3.26 1.27
N TYR A 214 -8.53 -2.48 0.31
CA TYR A 214 -8.08 -1.12 0.07
C TYR A 214 -9.23 -0.28 -0.48
N VAL A 215 -9.22 1.01 -0.15
CA VAL A 215 -10.20 1.96 -0.68
C VAL A 215 -9.46 2.94 -1.58
N ILE A 216 -9.92 3.06 -2.82
CA ILE A 216 -9.42 4.05 -3.77
C ILE A 216 -10.08 5.39 -3.45
N PHE A 217 -9.29 6.45 -3.35
CA PHE A 217 -9.83 7.80 -3.20
C PHE A 217 -10.66 8.18 -4.43
N GLU A 218 -11.82 8.73 -4.19
CA GLU A 218 -12.61 9.32 -5.27
C GLU A 218 -11.87 10.52 -5.84
N PRO A 219 -11.70 10.60 -7.17
CA PRO A 219 -11.08 11.75 -7.79
C PRO A 219 -11.90 12.99 -7.52
N VAL A 220 -11.21 14.12 -7.31
CA VAL A 220 -11.87 15.44 -7.21
C VAL A 220 -12.65 15.67 -8.50
N THR A 221 -13.96 15.85 -8.40
CA THR A 221 -14.82 16.08 -9.57
C THR A 221 -14.50 17.44 -10.19
N VAL A 222 -14.76 17.58 -11.50
CA VAL A 222 -14.58 18.86 -12.21
C VAL A 222 -15.37 19.98 -11.51
N LYS A 223 -16.57 19.64 -11.04
CA LYS A 223 -17.44 20.56 -10.29
C LYS A 223 -16.82 21.05 -8.97
N GLU A 224 -16.12 20.17 -8.22
CA GLU A 224 -15.37 20.56 -7.03
C GLU A 224 -14.18 21.46 -7.35
N LYS A 225 -13.50 21.23 -8.48
CA LYS A 225 -12.39 22.09 -8.95
C LYS A 225 -12.89 23.48 -9.33
N GLU A 226 -14.00 23.58 -10.06
CA GLU A 226 -14.63 24.83 -10.45
C GLU A 226 -15.13 25.61 -9.22
N MET A 227 -15.79 24.94 -8.27
CA MET A 227 -16.18 25.55 -7.00
C MET A 227 -14.98 26.02 -6.18
N THR A 228 -13.86 25.29 -6.19
CA THR A 228 -12.63 25.71 -5.50
C THR A 228 -11.99 26.93 -6.15
N ALA A 229 -12.06 27.03 -7.48
CA ALA A 229 -11.53 28.16 -8.23
C ALA A 229 -12.37 29.43 -8.09
N SER A 230 -13.69 29.32 -7.92
CA SER A 230 -14.61 30.47 -7.79
C SER A 230 -14.62 31.11 -6.40
N GLY A 231 -14.09 30.42 -5.36
CA GLY A 231 -14.07 30.93 -3.98
C GLY A 231 -15.45 31.12 -3.34
N ASN A 232 -16.53 30.81 -4.04
CA ASN A 232 -17.91 31.06 -3.65
C ASN A 232 -18.49 29.84 -2.89
N TYR A 233 -18.03 29.61 -1.66
CA TYR A 233 -18.67 28.63 -0.79
C TYR A 233 -19.67 29.31 0.14
N PRO A 234 -20.85 28.69 0.39
CA PRO A 234 -21.71 29.11 1.47
C PRO A 234 -20.88 29.09 2.76
N GLN A 235 -20.92 30.17 3.54
CA GLN A 235 -20.29 30.17 4.86
C GLN A 235 -20.97 29.10 5.72
N LEU A 236 -20.26 28.00 5.95
CA LEU A 236 -20.73 26.96 6.86
C LEU A 236 -20.70 27.49 8.28
N GLY A 237 -21.85 27.49 8.93
CA GLY A 237 -21.99 27.77 10.35
C GLY A 237 -21.87 26.49 11.18
N ARG A 238 -21.33 26.62 12.39
CA ARG A 238 -21.23 25.51 13.35
C ARG A 238 -22.60 24.85 13.61
N GLN A 239 -23.63 25.64 13.81
CA GLN A 239 -25.02 25.16 14.03
C GLN A 239 -25.54 24.33 12.83
N GLN A 240 -25.21 24.72 11.62
CA GLN A 240 -25.63 23.99 10.42
C GLN A 240 -24.99 22.59 10.34
N VAL A 241 -23.69 22.48 10.68
CA VAL A 241 -22.97 21.21 10.71
C VAL A 241 -23.48 20.31 11.84
N GLU A 242 -23.68 20.85 13.02
CA GLU A 242 -24.23 20.12 14.18
C GLU A 242 -25.64 19.60 13.88
N LYS A 243 -26.52 20.46 13.36
CA LYS A 243 -27.88 20.08 12.96
C LYS A 243 -27.86 18.97 11.88
N TYR A 244 -27.00 19.07 10.88
CA TYR A 244 -26.84 18.03 9.85
C TYR A 244 -26.49 16.67 10.47
N LEU A 245 -25.54 16.66 11.44
CA LEU A 245 -25.11 15.43 12.10
C LEU A 245 -26.17 14.87 13.06
N GLU A 246 -26.97 15.71 13.71
CA GLU A 246 -28.04 15.29 14.61
C GLU A 246 -29.26 14.76 13.83
N ASP A 247 -29.67 15.45 12.77
CA ASP A 247 -30.88 15.10 12.01
C ASP A 247 -30.67 13.86 11.14
N ARG A 248 -29.55 13.80 10.44
CA ARG A 248 -29.28 12.70 9.48
C ARG A 248 -28.45 11.56 10.03
N LYS A 249 -27.72 11.78 11.12
CA LYS A 249 -26.81 10.82 11.77
C LYS A 249 -25.91 10.06 10.79
N PRO A 250 -25.27 10.74 9.83
CA PRO A 250 -24.48 10.09 8.80
C PRO A 250 -23.27 9.34 9.38
N TYR A 251 -22.85 9.69 10.60
CA TYR A 251 -21.78 9.02 11.32
C TYR A 251 -22.09 7.55 11.68
N LEU A 252 -23.36 7.13 11.62
CA LEU A 252 -23.75 5.72 11.80
C LEU A 252 -23.34 4.85 10.62
N ASN A 253 -23.08 5.45 9.45
CA ASN A 253 -22.49 4.72 8.34
C ASN A 253 -20.99 4.51 8.57
N PRO A 254 -20.49 3.26 8.72
CA PRO A 254 -19.06 2.99 8.94
C PRO A 254 -18.18 3.48 7.79
N GLU A 255 -18.71 3.59 6.57
CA GLU A 255 -17.98 4.03 5.36
C GLU A 255 -18.07 5.54 5.12
N PHE A 256 -18.64 6.32 6.04
CA PHE A 256 -18.83 7.77 5.90
C PHE A 256 -17.50 8.50 5.67
N LYS A 257 -17.45 9.29 4.60
CA LYS A 257 -16.29 10.05 4.15
C LYS A 257 -16.56 11.55 4.16
N ILE A 258 -15.50 12.34 4.19
CA ILE A 258 -15.58 13.80 4.08
C ILE A 258 -16.21 14.26 2.75
N THR A 259 -16.05 13.48 1.67
CA THR A 259 -16.68 13.73 0.36
C THR A 259 -18.21 13.61 0.44
N ASP A 260 -18.73 12.72 1.27
CA ASP A 260 -20.19 12.58 1.47
C ASP A 260 -20.74 13.80 2.21
N MET A 261 -20.05 14.21 3.28
CA MET A 261 -20.40 15.42 4.02
C MET A 261 -20.32 16.68 3.14
N ALA A 262 -19.28 16.78 2.30
CA ALA A 262 -19.13 17.89 1.38
C ALA A 262 -20.25 17.94 0.33
N ARG A 263 -20.68 16.79 -0.18
CA ARG A 263 -21.82 16.69 -1.12
C ARG A 263 -23.12 17.13 -0.47
N ASP A 264 -23.40 16.64 0.74
CA ASP A 264 -24.64 16.92 1.46
C ASP A 264 -24.75 18.40 1.90
N LEU A 265 -23.61 19.01 2.25
CA LEU A 265 -23.53 20.42 2.65
C LEU A 265 -23.22 21.38 1.48
N VAL A 266 -23.27 20.88 0.23
CA VAL A 266 -23.00 21.66 -0.99
C VAL A 266 -21.67 22.43 -0.90
N SER A 267 -20.61 21.73 -0.49
CA SER A 267 -19.28 22.28 -0.25
C SER A 267 -18.20 21.39 -0.86
N ASN A 268 -16.93 21.61 -0.56
CA ASN A 268 -15.84 20.72 -0.95
C ASN A 268 -15.09 20.16 0.26
N ARG A 269 -14.34 19.06 0.03
CA ARG A 269 -13.61 18.37 1.08
C ARG A 269 -12.57 19.26 1.78
N THR A 270 -11.90 20.14 1.03
CA THR A 270 -10.84 21.01 1.56
C THR A 270 -11.43 22.04 2.52
N TYR A 271 -12.57 22.63 2.13
CA TYR A 271 -13.28 23.59 2.96
C TYR A 271 -13.85 22.94 4.22
N ILE A 272 -14.50 21.77 4.10
CA ILE A 272 -15.00 20.99 5.26
C ILE A 272 -13.87 20.62 6.21
N SER A 273 -12.73 20.13 5.70
CA SER A 273 -11.56 19.79 6.53
C SER A 273 -11.03 21.02 7.27
N ALA A 274 -10.84 22.14 6.55
CA ALA A 274 -10.39 23.39 7.15
C ALA A 274 -11.38 23.93 8.19
N PHE A 275 -12.69 23.85 7.91
CA PHE A 275 -13.76 24.24 8.84
C PHE A 275 -13.71 23.42 10.13
N ILE A 276 -13.67 22.08 10.03
CA ILE A 276 -13.61 21.19 11.19
C ILE A 276 -12.36 21.48 12.04
N ASN A 277 -11.19 21.62 11.39
CA ASN A 277 -9.96 21.94 12.09
C ASN A 277 -10.02 23.28 12.81
N ARG A 278 -10.60 24.30 12.19
CA ARG A 278 -10.73 25.64 12.77
C ARG A 278 -11.73 25.70 13.92
N GLU A 279 -12.93 25.14 13.73
CA GLU A 279 -14.04 25.28 14.67
C GLU A 279 -13.96 24.28 15.85
N TYR A 280 -13.41 23.08 15.60
CA TYR A 280 -13.39 22.01 16.60
C TYR A 280 -11.97 21.60 17.02
N GLY A 281 -10.91 22.11 16.37
CA GLY A 281 -9.52 21.82 16.72
C GLY A 281 -9.08 20.38 16.43
N VAL A 282 -9.88 19.63 15.67
CA VAL A 282 -9.64 18.20 15.39
C VAL A 282 -9.77 17.88 13.91
N ASN A 283 -9.20 16.75 13.45
CA ASN A 283 -9.39 16.28 12.09
C ASN A 283 -10.75 15.58 11.90
N PHE A 284 -11.14 15.34 10.62
CA PHE A 284 -12.43 14.72 10.27
C PHE A 284 -12.67 13.38 10.97
N ASN A 285 -11.66 12.52 11.03
CA ASN A 285 -11.79 11.22 11.69
C ASN A 285 -12.14 11.35 13.17
N ARG A 286 -11.43 12.20 13.90
CA ARG A 286 -11.70 12.45 15.32
C ARG A 286 -13.06 13.08 15.53
N PHE A 287 -13.42 14.03 14.67
CA PHE A 287 -14.71 14.71 14.72
C PHE A 287 -15.86 13.71 14.60
N ILE A 288 -15.86 12.86 13.60
CA ILE A 288 -16.93 11.85 13.41
C ILE A 288 -16.90 10.79 14.52
N ASN A 289 -15.71 10.31 14.90
CA ASN A 289 -15.61 9.32 15.97
C ASN A 289 -16.07 9.86 17.34
N SER A 290 -16.00 11.17 17.60
CA SER A 290 -16.58 11.74 18.82
C SER A 290 -18.11 11.58 18.88
N TYR A 291 -18.81 11.74 17.76
CA TYR A 291 -20.26 11.48 17.66
C TYR A 291 -20.57 9.98 17.81
N ARG A 292 -19.78 9.11 17.22
CA ARG A 292 -19.93 7.66 17.37
C ARG A 292 -19.73 7.20 18.81
N LEU A 293 -18.75 7.76 19.53
CA LEU A 293 -18.53 7.43 20.93
C LEU A 293 -19.72 7.86 21.80
N LYS A 294 -20.28 9.08 21.60
CA LYS A 294 -21.49 9.53 22.27
C LYS A 294 -22.69 8.61 21.98
N GLU A 295 -22.79 8.11 20.75
CA GLU A 295 -23.86 7.19 20.36
C GLU A 295 -23.68 5.81 21.02
N VAL A 296 -22.44 5.30 21.19
CA VAL A 296 -22.17 4.09 21.99
C VAL A 296 -22.64 4.27 23.43
N GLU A 297 -22.34 5.41 24.06
CA GLU A 297 -22.76 5.71 25.42
C GLU A 297 -24.30 5.77 25.54
N ARG A 298 -24.97 6.44 24.56
CA ARG A 298 -26.41 6.50 24.50
C ARG A 298 -27.06 5.13 24.37
N LEU A 299 -26.60 4.32 23.39
CA LEU A 299 -27.12 2.96 23.14
C LEU A 299 -26.88 2.04 24.34
N HIS A 300 -25.74 2.18 25.02
CA HIS A 300 -25.43 1.41 26.22
C HIS A 300 -26.38 1.80 27.39
N ALA A 301 -26.62 3.09 27.59
CA ALA A 301 -27.56 3.57 28.61
C ALA A 301 -29.00 3.08 28.34
N ASP A 302 -29.44 3.14 27.09
CA ASP A 302 -30.75 2.64 26.66
C ASP A 302 -30.89 1.13 26.92
N ALA A 303 -29.85 0.34 26.63
CA ALA A 303 -29.85 -1.12 26.87
C ALA A 303 -29.96 -1.42 28.40
N VAL A 304 -29.19 -0.72 29.21
CA VAL A 304 -29.26 -0.85 30.69
C VAL A 304 -30.65 -0.50 31.23
N GLN A 305 -31.24 0.61 30.78
CA GLN A 305 -32.56 1.04 31.19
C GLN A 305 -33.64 0.00 30.81
N ARG A 306 -33.54 -0.58 29.65
CA ARG A 306 -34.46 -1.62 29.14
C ARG A 306 -34.16 -3.01 29.70
N LYS A 307 -33.13 -3.16 30.55
CA LYS A 307 -32.64 -4.45 31.11
C LYS A 307 -32.29 -5.49 30.01
N GLN A 308 -31.86 -5.02 28.84
CA GLN A 308 -31.49 -5.86 27.74
C GLN A 308 -29.98 -6.15 27.82
N LYS A 309 -29.59 -7.43 27.70
CA LYS A 309 -28.19 -7.85 27.60
C LYS A 309 -27.75 -7.82 26.14
N ILE A 310 -27.34 -6.65 25.64
CA ILE A 310 -26.81 -6.51 24.27
C ILE A 310 -25.28 -6.63 24.34
N PRO A 311 -24.66 -7.46 23.50
CA PRO A 311 -23.20 -7.55 23.41
C PRO A 311 -22.57 -6.19 23.05
N VAL A 312 -21.48 -5.81 23.70
CA VAL A 312 -20.81 -4.53 23.46
C VAL A 312 -20.41 -4.36 21.99
N LEU A 313 -20.04 -5.46 21.31
CA LEU A 313 -19.72 -5.45 19.87
C LEU A 313 -20.92 -4.98 19.03
N GLU A 314 -22.10 -5.43 19.34
CA GLU A 314 -23.33 -5.04 18.63
C GLU A 314 -23.64 -3.56 18.81
N ILE A 315 -23.54 -3.04 20.03
CA ILE A 315 -23.68 -1.61 20.34
C ILE A 315 -22.67 -0.78 19.52
N VAL A 316 -21.41 -1.22 19.47
CA VAL A 316 -20.32 -0.56 18.73
C VAL A 316 -20.59 -0.51 17.24
N LEU A 317 -21.09 -1.62 16.65
CA LEU A 317 -21.43 -1.67 15.22
C LEU A 317 -22.65 -0.78 14.91
N HIS A 318 -23.67 -0.76 15.76
CA HIS A 318 -24.84 0.10 15.62
C HIS A 318 -24.50 1.60 15.75
N ALA A 319 -23.46 1.94 16.52
CA ALA A 319 -22.95 3.31 16.62
C ALA A 319 -22.10 3.75 15.41
N GLY A 320 -21.93 2.90 14.37
CA GLY A 320 -21.26 3.23 13.12
C GLY A 320 -19.76 2.89 13.07
N PHE A 321 -19.24 2.18 14.07
CA PHE A 321 -17.88 1.62 13.95
C PHE A 321 -17.87 0.36 13.07
N SER A 322 -16.86 0.20 12.24
CA SER A 322 -16.71 -0.99 11.38
C SER A 322 -16.32 -2.26 12.16
N ASN A 323 -15.68 -2.10 13.32
CA ASN A 323 -15.24 -3.20 14.19
C ASN A 323 -14.87 -2.67 15.59
N TYR A 324 -14.71 -3.61 16.55
CA TYR A 324 -14.35 -3.29 17.93
C TYR A 324 -12.97 -2.60 18.05
N ARG A 325 -12.01 -2.89 17.16
CA ARG A 325 -10.67 -2.30 17.20
C ARG A 325 -10.71 -0.79 16.85
N SER A 326 -11.53 -0.39 15.89
CA SER A 326 -11.70 1.04 15.54
C SER A 326 -12.33 1.83 16.68
N TYR A 327 -13.33 1.27 17.35
CA TYR A 327 -13.92 1.83 18.58
C TYR A 327 -12.88 1.97 19.69
N PHE A 328 -12.13 0.90 19.99
CA PHE A 328 -11.15 0.90 21.08
C PHE A 328 -10.05 1.95 20.86
N ARG A 329 -9.59 2.11 19.61
CA ARG A 329 -8.63 3.17 19.26
C ARG A 329 -9.21 4.56 19.46
N ALA A 330 -10.45 4.82 19.01
CA ALA A 330 -11.11 6.11 19.20
C ALA A 330 -11.27 6.43 20.69
N LYS A 331 -11.69 5.46 21.50
CA LYS A 331 -11.84 5.60 22.95
C LYS A 331 -10.51 5.93 23.65
N ASN A 332 -9.42 5.22 23.27
CA ASN A 332 -8.11 5.47 23.88
C ASN A 332 -7.52 6.82 23.46
N MET A 333 -7.78 7.32 22.26
CA MET A 333 -7.35 8.66 21.85
C MET A 333 -7.95 9.73 22.76
N VAL A 334 -9.26 9.66 23.02
CA VAL A 334 -9.95 10.61 23.91
C VAL A 334 -9.41 10.51 25.35
N LYS A 335 -9.19 9.28 25.85
CA LYS A 335 -8.65 9.06 27.19
C LYS A 335 -7.25 9.64 27.36
N ASN A 336 -6.36 9.43 26.37
CA ASN A 336 -4.99 9.93 26.43
C ASN A 336 -4.92 11.46 26.38
N GLU A 337 -5.84 12.12 25.68
CA GLU A 337 -5.94 13.59 25.66
C GLU A 337 -6.43 14.14 27.00
N ALA A 338 -7.40 13.51 27.61
CA ALA A 338 -7.86 13.91 28.95
C ALA A 338 -6.72 13.79 29.99
N VAL A 339 -5.90 12.74 29.90
CA VAL A 339 -4.74 12.56 30.77
C VAL A 339 -3.66 13.62 30.48
N ALA A 340 -3.37 13.91 29.20
CA ALA A 340 -2.38 14.90 28.82
C ALA A 340 -2.77 16.36 29.24
N ILE A 341 -4.07 16.67 29.25
CA ILE A 341 -4.58 17.97 29.74
C ILE A 341 -4.41 18.06 31.26
N ASN A 342 -4.75 16.99 32.00
CA ASN A 342 -4.61 16.96 33.45
C ASN A 342 -3.14 16.99 33.94
N GLN A 343 -2.18 16.56 33.09
CA GLN A 343 -0.75 16.66 33.42
C GLN A 343 -0.13 18.04 33.12
N LYS A 344 -0.83 18.90 32.38
CA LYS A 344 -0.37 20.26 32.06
C LYS A 344 -1.01 21.34 32.94
N MET A 345 -1.98 20.97 33.75
CA MET A 345 -2.57 21.79 34.81
C MET A 345 -1.84 21.57 36.14
#